data_400f7ce2cda7605ee0d08ad4d174b707
#
_entry.id   400f7ce2cda7605ee0d08ad4d174b707
#
_cell.length_a   1.000
_cell.length_b   1.000
_cell.length_c   1.000
_cell.angle_alpha   90.00
_cell.angle_beta   90.00
_cell.angle_gamma   90.00
#
_symmetry.space_group_name_H-M   'P 1'
#
loop_
_entity.id
_entity.type
_entity.pdbx_description
1 polymer ?
#
loop_
_entity_poly.entity_id
_entity_poly.type
_entity_poly.pdbx_seq_one_letter_code
_entity_poly.pdbx_strand_id
1 'polypeptide(L)'
;NDPGRNFGSNTPQIEEGATVRERQKIFSLPDIGNMQVNAKIHESQIDKITPKMKAKIRVDAFAATELDGSVVDVAPLPDPSSFFSSDIKVYTSHIRIENPLPGLRPGMNAEVVILVDRKEDVLSVPVQAVMEYKGKDHLAIRTPNGYERKEVKLGATNDKYVEVVEGLSAGEVVA
;
A
#
# COMPACT_ATOMS: atom_id res chain seq x y z
N ASN A 1 21.78 39.35 -25.92
CA ASN A 1 21.76 39.07 -24.51
C ASN A 1 20.30 38.86 -24.07
N ASP A 2 19.83 37.61 -24.18
CA ASP A 2 18.54 37.22 -23.64
C ASP A 2 18.74 36.71 -22.21
N PRO A 3 18.12 37.29 -21.18
CA PRO A 3 18.15 36.72 -19.85
C PRO A 3 17.15 35.58 -19.77
N GLY A 4 17.64 34.43 -19.31
CA GLY A 4 17.03 33.12 -19.22
C GLY A 4 15.57 33.10 -18.75
N ARG A 5 14.77 32.33 -19.49
CA ARG A 5 13.43 31.88 -19.08
C ARG A 5 13.56 30.91 -17.89
N ASN A 6 13.30 31.44 -16.71
CA ASN A 6 13.09 30.64 -15.53
C ASN A 6 11.78 29.85 -15.71
N PHE A 7 11.86 28.56 -16.02
CA PHE A 7 10.74 27.61 -15.93
C PHE A 7 10.52 27.17 -14.48
N GLY A 8 10.22 28.14 -13.62
CA GLY A 8 9.65 27.87 -12.32
C GLY A 8 8.14 27.98 -12.45
N SER A 9 7.40 26.95 -12.10
CA SER A 9 5.94 26.98 -11.96
C SER A 9 5.54 27.87 -10.78
N ASN A 10 5.75 29.17 -10.93
CA ASN A 10 5.17 30.15 -10.03
C ASN A 10 3.68 30.27 -10.40
N THR A 11 2.82 29.53 -9.71
CA THR A 11 1.42 29.89 -9.64
C THR A 11 1.39 31.29 -8.99
N PRO A 12 1.00 32.35 -9.70
CA PRO A 12 1.02 33.69 -9.13
C PRO A 12 0.09 33.72 -7.91
N GLN A 13 0.68 33.96 -6.76
CA GLN A 13 -0.07 34.17 -5.53
C GLN A 13 -0.96 35.41 -5.72
N ILE A 14 -2.27 35.24 -5.53
CA ILE A 14 -3.22 36.32 -5.72
C ILE A 14 -3.23 37.12 -4.43
N GLU A 15 -2.65 38.32 -4.48
CA GLU A 15 -2.61 39.29 -3.40
C GLU A 15 -3.57 40.46 -3.69
N GLU A 16 -3.89 41.24 -2.68
CA GLU A 16 -4.73 42.41 -2.82
C GLU A 16 -4.12 43.41 -3.83
N GLY A 17 -4.88 43.78 -4.86
CA GLY A 17 -4.41 44.64 -5.97
C GLY A 17 -3.75 43.87 -7.13
N ALA A 18 -3.64 42.55 -7.09
CA ALA A 18 -3.10 41.78 -8.22
C ALA A 18 -4.06 41.78 -9.42
N THR A 19 -3.50 41.91 -10.63
CA THR A 19 -4.28 41.81 -11.86
C THR A 19 -4.60 40.37 -12.17
N VAL A 20 -5.87 40.02 -12.19
CA VAL A 20 -6.34 38.66 -12.57
C VAL A 20 -6.64 38.61 -14.08
N ARG A 21 -6.31 37.46 -14.70
CA ARG A 21 -6.58 37.20 -16.11
C ARG A 21 -7.90 36.44 -16.27
N GLU A 22 -8.51 36.55 -17.44
CA GLU A 22 -9.68 35.76 -17.78
C GLU A 22 -9.36 34.27 -17.62
N ARG A 23 -10.27 33.50 -16.96
CA ARG A 23 -10.12 32.07 -16.66
C ARG A 23 -8.96 31.70 -15.72
N GLN A 24 -8.38 32.62 -15.02
CA GLN A 24 -7.38 32.34 -14.00
C GLN A 24 -8.05 31.69 -12.79
N LYS A 25 -7.53 30.52 -12.36
CA LYS A 25 -7.99 29.88 -11.12
C LYS A 25 -7.56 30.71 -9.92
N ILE A 26 -8.52 31.22 -9.17
CA ILE A 26 -8.29 32.11 -8.01
C ILE A 26 -8.17 31.27 -6.74
N PHE A 27 -9.11 30.36 -6.50
CA PHE A 27 -9.09 29.45 -5.35
C PHE A 27 -9.73 28.11 -5.72
N SER A 28 -9.51 27.11 -4.88
CA SER A 28 -10.12 25.79 -5.00
C SER A 28 -10.71 25.42 -3.65
N LEU A 29 -11.99 25.11 -3.63
CA LEU A 29 -12.64 24.55 -2.45
C LEU A 29 -12.54 23.02 -2.55
N PRO A 30 -11.90 22.35 -1.57
CA PRO A 30 -11.86 20.90 -1.55
C PRO A 30 -13.23 20.32 -1.16
N ASP A 31 -13.63 19.25 -1.82
CA ASP A 31 -14.77 18.45 -1.41
C ASP A 31 -14.33 17.47 -0.31
N ILE A 32 -14.67 17.82 0.93
CA ILE A 32 -14.27 17.01 2.11
C ILE A 32 -15.02 15.68 2.16
N GLY A 33 -16.18 15.59 1.52
CA GLY A 33 -17.00 14.36 1.47
C GLY A 33 -16.47 13.29 0.53
N ASN A 34 -15.67 13.69 -0.48
CA ASN A 34 -15.13 12.79 -1.51
C ASN A 34 -13.60 12.85 -1.55
N MET A 35 -12.97 12.45 -0.46
CA MET A 35 -11.51 12.44 -0.36
C MET A 35 -10.92 11.14 -0.90
N GLN A 36 -9.74 11.26 -1.48
CA GLN A 36 -8.94 10.12 -1.94
C GLN A 36 -7.49 10.27 -1.48
N VAL A 37 -6.82 9.13 -1.35
CA VAL A 37 -5.39 9.03 -1.11
C VAL A 37 -4.70 8.63 -2.40
N ASN A 38 -3.62 9.32 -2.75
CA ASN A 38 -2.75 8.96 -3.85
C ASN A 38 -1.59 8.14 -3.29
N ALA A 39 -1.70 6.82 -3.39
CA ALA A 39 -0.67 5.90 -2.92
C ALA A 39 0.36 5.65 -4.02
N LYS A 40 1.65 5.72 -3.68
CA LYS A 40 2.75 5.38 -4.58
C LYS A 40 3.12 3.91 -4.42
N ILE A 41 3.03 3.17 -5.52
CA ILE A 41 3.22 1.73 -5.55
C ILE A 41 4.42 1.40 -6.42
N HIS A 42 5.31 0.56 -5.91
CA HIS A 42 6.46 0.07 -6.67
C HIS A 42 6.01 -0.85 -7.82
N GLU A 43 6.71 -0.81 -8.98
CA GLU A 43 6.37 -1.61 -10.16
C GLU A 43 6.25 -3.11 -9.87
N SER A 44 7.05 -3.65 -8.95
CA SER A 44 7.02 -5.07 -8.59
C SER A 44 5.73 -5.55 -7.91
N GLN A 45 4.88 -4.63 -7.45
CA GLN A 45 3.65 -4.94 -6.74
C GLN A 45 2.39 -4.55 -7.54
N ILE A 46 2.57 -3.85 -8.66
CA ILE A 46 1.47 -3.27 -9.43
C ILE A 46 0.50 -4.33 -9.98
N ASP A 47 1.05 -5.46 -10.43
CA ASP A 47 0.27 -6.57 -11.02
C ASP A 47 -0.69 -7.23 -10.02
N LYS A 48 -0.44 -7.06 -8.73
CA LYS A 48 -1.27 -7.61 -7.66
C LYS A 48 -2.45 -6.73 -7.30
N ILE A 49 -2.47 -5.47 -7.79
CA ILE A 49 -3.45 -4.47 -7.38
C ILE A 49 -4.46 -4.26 -8.48
N THR A 50 -5.72 -4.49 -8.13
CA THR A 50 -6.85 -4.30 -9.04
C THR A 50 -7.87 -3.34 -8.45
N PRO A 51 -8.65 -2.63 -9.30
CA PRO A 51 -9.74 -1.80 -8.85
C PRO A 51 -10.72 -2.58 -7.94
N LYS A 52 -11.32 -1.88 -6.98
CA LYS A 52 -12.26 -2.39 -5.95
C LYS A 52 -11.62 -3.21 -4.82
N MET A 53 -10.30 -3.41 -4.80
CA MET A 53 -9.65 -3.98 -3.64
C MET A 53 -9.84 -3.10 -2.42
N LYS A 54 -10.03 -3.72 -1.27
CA LYS A 54 -10.15 -3.02 0.01
C LYS A 54 -8.79 -2.56 0.50
N ALA A 55 -8.79 -1.40 1.14
CA ALA A 55 -7.59 -0.84 1.75
C ALA A 55 -7.90 -0.31 3.14
N LYS A 56 -6.90 -0.36 4.02
CA LYS A 56 -6.89 0.31 5.31
C LYS A 56 -5.99 1.53 5.20
N ILE A 57 -6.47 2.66 5.68
CA ILE A 57 -5.81 3.96 5.57
C ILE A 57 -5.59 4.49 6.97
N ARG A 58 -4.35 4.82 7.29
CA ARG A 58 -3.97 5.47 8.54
C ARG A 58 -3.34 6.82 8.22
N VAL A 59 -4.02 7.90 8.62
CA VAL A 59 -3.53 9.26 8.41
C VAL A 59 -2.63 9.66 9.58
N ASP A 60 -1.45 10.21 9.32
CA ASP A 60 -0.47 10.56 10.36
C ASP A 60 -1.05 11.49 11.41
N ALA A 61 -1.88 12.44 11.02
CA ALA A 61 -2.56 13.37 11.93
C ALA A 61 -3.60 12.70 12.85
N PHE A 62 -4.07 11.48 12.50
CA PHE A 62 -5.08 10.69 13.22
C PHE A 62 -4.60 9.24 13.42
N ALA A 63 -3.39 9.06 13.89
CA ALA A 63 -2.70 7.77 13.95
C ALA A 63 -3.45 6.68 14.75
N ALA A 64 -4.33 7.07 15.67
CA ALA A 64 -5.16 6.13 16.44
C ALA A 64 -6.39 5.60 15.69
N THR A 65 -6.71 6.19 14.52
CA THR A 65 -7.92 5.84 13.75
C THR A 65 -7.54 5.26 12.41
N GLU A 66 -8.05 4.08 12.12
CA GLU A 66 -7.92 3.41 10.85
C GLU A 66 -9.19 3.62 10.03
N LEU A 67 -9.04 4.07 8.79
CA LEU A 67 -10.13 4.34 7.87
C LEU A 67 -10.22 3.23 6.83
N ASP A 68 -11.44 2.90 6.44
CA ASP A 68 -11.69 2.00 5.32
C ASP A 68 -11.64 2.76 4.00
N GLY A 69 -11.07 2.11 3.01
CA GLY A 69 -10.99 2.62 1.65
C GLY A 69 -11.04 1.52 0.62
N SER A 70 -11.19 1.94 -0.62
CA SER A 70 -11.18 1.04 -1.77
C SER A 70 -10.37 1.62 -2.92
N VAL A 71 -9.64 0.75 -3.62
CA VAL A 71 -8.88 1.12 -4.81
C VAL A 71 -9.85 1.51 -5.91
N VAL A 72 -9.73 2.73 -6.42
CA VAL A 72 -10.53 3.23 -7.54
C VAL A 72 -9.89 2.82 -8.85
N ASP A 73 -8.64 3.19 -9.01
CA ASP A 73 -7.82 2.87 -10.17
C ASP A 73 -6.32 2.86 -9.84
N VAL A 74 -5.55 2.43 -10.84
CA VAL A 74 -4.09 2.50 -10.83
C VAL A 74 -3.68 3.20 -12.12
N ALA A 75 -2.84 4.23 -12.01
CA ALA A 75 -2.36 4.95 -13.18
C ALA A 75 -1.62 4.00 -14.14
N PRO A 76 -1.93 4.02 -15.44
CA PRO A 76 -1.30 3.12 -16.41
C PRO A 76 0.15 3.48 -16.73
N LEU A 77 0.59 4.69 -16.37
CA LEU A 77 1.93 5.18 -16.58
C LEU A 77 2.61 5.48 -15.24
N PRO A 78 3.92 5.26 -15.13
CA PRO A 78 4.67 5.61 -13.92
C PRO A 78 4.71 7.12 -13.73
N ASP A 79 4.87 7.54 -12.48
CA ASP A 79 4.98 8.94 -12.10
C ASP A 79 6.20 9.59 -12.79
N PRO A 80 6.04 10.71 -13.53
CA PRO A 80 7.14 11.38 -14.22
C PRO A 80 8.27 11.81 -13.30
N SER A 81 7.99 12.09 -12.03
CA SER A 81 9.01 12.47 -11.05
C SER A 81 10.00 11.33 -10.75
N SER A 82 9.63 10.07 -10.99
CA SER A 82 10.50 8.91 -10.80
C SER A 82 11.59 8.78 -11.87
N PHE A 83 11.42 9.39 -13.04
CA PHE A 83 12.40 9.33 -14.12
C PHE A 83 13.68 10.13 -13.86
N PHE A 84 13.64 11.12 -12.96
CA PHE A 84 14.76 12.02 -12.71
C PHE A 84 15.55 11.70 -11.44
N SER A 85 15.06 10.82 -10.57
CA SER A 85 15.61 10.67 -9.22
C SER A 85 16.00 9.25 -8.79
N SER A 86 15.62 8.19 -9.51
CA SER A 86 16.12 6.82 -9.26
C SER A 86 15.64 5.85 -10.35
N ASP A 87 16.31 4.69 -10.46
CA ASP A 87 15.88 3.56 -11.32
C ASP A 87 14.58 2.89 -10.84
N ILE A 88 13.94 3.45 -9.82
CA ILE A 88 12.73 2.89 -9.19
C ILE A 88 11.50 3.52 -9.83
N LYS A 89 10.74 2.74 -10.59
CA LYS A 89 9.47 3.17 -11.15
C LYS A 89 8.35 3.00 -10.11
N VAL A 90 7.63 4.08 -9.87
CA VAL A 90 6.45 4.09 -9.00
C VAL A 90 5.21 4.47 -9.79
N TYR A 91 4.11 3.82 -9.48
CA TYR A 91 2.80 4.06 -10.06
C TYR A 91 1.88 4.68 -9.02
N THR A 92 1.05 5.62 -9.42
CA THR A 92 0.07 6.22 -8.52
C THR A 92 -1.23 5.43 -8.56
N SER A 93 -1.70 4.98 -7.40
CA SER A 93 -3.03 4.40 -7.23
C SER A 93 -3.93 5.39 -6.49
N HIS A 94 -5.15 5.56 -6.96
CA HIS A 94 -6.16 6.37 -6.31
C HIS A 94 -7.03 5.50 -5.42
N ILE A 95 -7.06 5.81 -4.13
CA ILE A 95 -7.80 5.07 -3.12
C ILE A 95 -8.83 5.99 -2.50
N ARG A 96 -10.11 5.68 -2.67
CA ARG A 96 -11.21 6.43 -2.08
C ARG A 96 -11.33 6.11 -0.60
N ILE A 97 -11.53 7.11 0.22
CA ILE A 97 -11.89 6.97 1.64
C ILE A 97 -13.40 6.78 1.72
N GLU A 98 -13.86 5.67 2.32
CA GLU A 98 -15.29 5.37 2.40
C GLU A 98 -15.99 6.24 3.44
N ASN A 99 -15.36 6.46 4.60
CA ASN A 99 -15.92 7.24 5.70
C ASN A 99 -14.89 8.28 6.17
N PRO A 100 -14.77 9.44 5.47
CA PRO A 100 -13.80 10.45 5.85
C PRO A 100 -14.12 11.05 7.24
N LEU A 101 -13.09 11.18 8.08
CA LEU A 101 -13.23 11.79 9.40
C LEU A 101 -13.36 13.32 9.29
N PRO A 102 -14.11 13.95 10.21
CA PRO A 102 -14.09 15.40 10.36
C PRO A 102 -12.67 15.88 10.68
N GLY A 103 -12.23 16.92 9.96
CA GLY A 103 -10.89 17.49 10.16
C GLY A 103 -9.82 16.96 9.22
N LEU A 104 -10.11 15.99 8.36
CA LEU A 104 -9.22 15.63 7.26
C LEU A 104 -9.04 16.82 6.31
N ARG A 105 -7.80 17.04 5.88
CA ARG A 105 -7.47 18.13 4.93
C ARG A 105 -6.62 17.59 3.79
N PRO A 106 -6.80 18.09 2.57
CA PRO A 106 -5.89 17.79 1.47
C PRO A 106 -4.44 18.13 1.82
N GLY A 107 -3.50 17.29 1.38
CA GLY A 107 -2.08 17.46 1.66
C GLY A 107 -1.59 16.77 2.94
N MET A 108 -2.45 16.09 3.69
CA MET A 108 -2.02 15.24 4.79
C MET A 108 -1.37 13.95 4.25
N ASN A 109 -0.36 13.44 4.98
CA ASN A 109 0.25 12.16 4.70
C ASN A 109 -0.59 11.02 5.28
N ALA A 110 -0.59 9.90 4.59
CA ALA A 110 -1.27 8.69 5.04
C ALA A 110 -0.50 7.44 4.62
N GLU A 111 -0.49 6.45 5.48
CA GLU A 111 -0.07 5.09 5.19
C GLU A 111 -1.28 4.29 4.69
N VAL A 112 -1.08 3.51 3.64
CA VAL A 112 -2.14 2.68 3.06
C VAL A 112 -1.71 1.24 3.00
N VAL A 113 -2.54 0.36 3.55
CA VAL A 113 -2.39 -1.09 3.47
C VAL A 113 -3.47 -1.64 2.54
N ILE A 114 -3.10 -2.05 1.34
CA ILE A 114 -4.02 -2.65 0.37
C ILE A 114 -4.11 -4.15 0.65
N LEU A 115 -5.33 -4.65 0.81
CA LEU A 115 -5.60 -6.06 1.04
C LEU A 115 -5.65 -6.79 -0.31
N VAL A 116 -4.52 -7.34 -0.72
CA VAL A 116 -4.35 -7.99 -2.03
C VAL A 116 -5.03 -9.35 -2.07
N ASP A 117 -4.91 -10.12 -0.99
CA ASP A 117 -5.52 -11.44 -0.86
C ASP A 117 -5.91 -11.69 0.60
N ARG A 118 -7.04 -12.34 0.80
CA ARG A 118 -7.49 -12.83 2.11
C ARG A 118 -7.96 -14.25 1.94
N LYS A 119 -7.16 -15.16 2.46
CA LYS A 119 -7.55 -16.56 2.54
C LYS A 119 -8.15 -16.84 3.92
N GLU A 120 -9.30 -17.47 3.93
CA GLU A 120 -9.97 -17.93 5.14
C GLU A 120 -9.78 -19.44 5.25
N ASP A 121 -9.81 -19.96 6.48
CA ASP A 121 -9.67 -21.42 6.78
C ASP A 121 -8.39 -22.06 6.25
N VAL A 122 -7.27 -21.35 6.31
CA VAL A 122 -5.96 -21.87 5.94
C VAL A 122 -5.09 -22.14 7.16
N LEU A 123 -4.33 -23.22 7.10
CA LEU A 123 -3.28 -23.48 8.10
C LEU A 123 -2.11 -22.55 7.83
N SER A 124 -1.72 -21.77 8.82
CA SER A 124 -0.59 -20.85 8.71
C SER A 124 0.36 -21.01 9.88
N VAL A 125 1.65 -20.87 9.60
CA VAL A 125 2.72 -20.93 10.60
C VAL A 125 3.58 -19.67 10.49
N PRO A 126 4.25 -19.22 11.58
CA PRO A 126 5.23 -18.15 11.48
C PRO A 126 6.33 -18.50 10.48
N VAL A 127 6.75 -17.53 9.65
CA VAL A 127 7.82 -17.76 8.64
C VAL A 127 9.10 -18.28 9.31
N GLN A 128 9.38 -17.87 10.55
CA GLN A 128 10.55 -18.28 11.32
C GLN A 128 10.56 -19.78 11.70
N ALA A 129 9.41 -20.44 11.69
CA ALA A 129 9.30 -21.88 12.00
C ALA A 129 9.63 -22.78 10.78
N VAL A 130 9.73 -22.19 9.59
CA VAL A 130 10.05 -22.93 8.37
C VAL A 130 11.56 -23.12 8.24
N MET A 131 11.96 -24.35 7.99
CA MET A 131 13.36 -24.74 7.78
C MET A 131 13.51 -25.36 6.39
N GLU A 132 14.44 -24.85 5.60
CA GLU A 132 14.80 -25.49 4.34
C GLU A 132 15.85 -26.59 4.60
N TYR A 133 15.58 -27.79 4.13
CA TYR A 133 16.52 -28.91 4.18
C TYR A 133 16.48 -29.70 2.89
N LYS A 134 17.64 -29.83 2.24
CA LYS A 134 17.80 -30.54 0.93
C LYS A 134 16.86 -30.03 -0.16
N GLY A 135 16.61 -28.70 -0.20
CA GLY A 135 15.75 -28.08 -1.20
C GLY A 135 14.25 -28.31 -0.98
N LYS A 136 13.86 -28.71 0.24
CA LYS A 136 12.45 -28.89 0.64
C LYS A 136 12.17 -28.18 1.95
N ASP A 137 10.95 -27.70 2.09
CA ASP A 137 10.48 -27.01 3.28
C ASP A 137 10.02 -28.00 4.34
N HIS A 138 10.43 -27.75 5.57
CA HIS A 138 10.13 -28.59 6.73
C HIS A 138 9.70 -27.75 7.92
N LEU A 139 8.89 -28.34 8.78
CA LEU A 139 8.54 -27.81 10.09
C LEU A 139 9.00 -28.78 11.19
N ALA A 140 9.42 -28.22 12.34
CA ALA A 140 9.62 -29.02 13.54
C ALA A 140 8.29 -29.09 14.30
N ILE A 141 7.71 -30.28 14.37
CA ILE A 141 6.45 -30.55 15.07
C ILE A 141 6.74 -31.15 16.42
N ARG A 142 6.12 -30.62 17.47
CA ARG A 142 6.24 -31.14 18.81
C ARG A 142 5.45 -32.45 18.95
N THR A 143 6.14 -33.52 19.31
CA THR A 143 5.56 -34.85 19.63
C THR A 143 5.77 -35.16 21.12
N PRO A 144 5.08 -36.14 21.71
CA PRO A 144 5.33 -36.58 23.08
C PRO A 144 6.78 -36.99 23.36
N ASN A 145 7.50 -37.44 22.33
CA ASN A 145 8.87 -37.91 22.41
C ASN A 145 9.94 -36.89 21.99
N GLY A 146 9.55 -35.62 21.75
CA GLY A 146 10.45 -34.55 21.31
C GLY A 146 9.95 -33.84 20.07
N TYR A 147 10.86 -33.46 19.19
CA TYR A 147 10.53 -32.74 17.94
C TYR A 147 10.78 -33.69 16.75
N GLU A 148 9.81 -33.74 15.86
CA GLU A 148 9.90 -34.46 14.60
C GLU A 148 9.90 -33.49 13.43
N ARG A 149 10.78 -33.75 12.45
CA ARG A 149 10.84 -32.93 11.23
C ARG A 149 9.85 -33.52 10.23
N LYS A 150 8.93 -32.68 9.76
CA LYS A 150 7.90 -33.04 8.78
C LYS A 150 8.03 -32.17 7.53
N GLU A 151 8.09 -32.79 6.36
CA GLU A 151 8.10 -32.10 5.07
C GLU A 151 6.74 -31.47 4.86
N VAL A 152 6.73 -30.21 4.41
CA VAL A 152 5.51 -29.42 4.17
C VAL A 152 5.59 -28.74 2.81
N LYS A 153 4.42 -28.46 2.25
CA LYS A 153 4.29 -27.67 1.04
C LYS A 153 3.71 -26.31 1.38
N LEU A 154 4.46 -25.28 1.07
CA LEU A 154 4.09 -23.91 1.39
C LEU A 154 3.25 -23.30 0.27
N GLY A 155 2.37 -22.39 0.65
CA GLY A 155 1.53 -21.60 -0.24
C GLY A 155 1.86 -20.11 -0.20
N ALA A 156 0.84 -19.26 -0.06
CA ALA A 156 1.03 -17.82 0.04
C ALA A 156 1.76 -17.45 1.32
N THR A 157 2.61 -16.42 1.24
CA THR A 157 3.38 -15.91 2.38
C THR A 157 3.20 -14.41 2.53
N ASN A 158 3.26 -13.94 3.76
CA ASN A 158 3.40 -12.52 4.09
C ASN A 158 4.62 -12.33 5.02
N ASP A 159 4.85 -11.10 5.53
CA ASP A 159 6.01 -10.77 6.37
C ASP A 159 6.09 -11.55 7.68
N LYS A 160 5.00 -12.17 8.15
CA LYS A 160 4.91 -12.83 9.45
C LYS A 160 4.54 -14.31 9.37
N TYR A 161 3.70 -14.68 8.42
CA TYR A 161 3.12 -16.02 8.31
C TYR A 161 3.22 -16.55 6.90
N VAL A 162 3.31 -17.87 6.80
CA VAL A 162 3.26 -18.64 5.55
C VAL A 162 2.15 -19.68 5.64
N GLU A 163 1.40 -19.80 4.57
CA GLU A 163 0.36 -20.81 4.40
C GLU A 163 1.00 -22.18 4.25
N VAL A 164 0.46 -23.19 4.91
CA VAL A 164 0.84 -24.60 4.71
C VAL A 164 -0.31 -25.29 3.98
N VAL A 165 -0.05 -25.67 2.74
CA VAL A 165 -1.04 -26.32 1.86
C VAL A 165 -1.14 -27.82 2.15
N GLU A 166 0.01 -28.45 2.38
CA GLU A 166 0.09 -29.90 2.64
C GLU A 166 1.15 -30.18 3.72
N GLY A 167 0.94 -31.25 4.47
CA GLY A 167 1.93 -31.75 5.43
C GLY A 167 1.71 -31.31 6.88
N LEU A 168 0.69 -30.51 7.20
CA LEU A 168 0.36 -30.09 8.57
C LEU A 168 -1.11 -30.35 8.86
N SER A 169 -1.43 -30.66 10.10
CA SER A 169 -2.81 -30.83 10.58
C SER A 169 -3.16 -29.76 11.60
N ALA A 170 -4.44 -29.34 11.64
CA ALA A 170 -4.90 -28.37 12.63
C ALA A 170 -4.68 -28.87 14.05
N GLY A 171 -4.08 -28.04 14.91
CA GLY A 171 -3.79 -28.38 16.31
C GLY A 171 -2.38 -28.95 16.56
N GLU A 172 -1.58 -29.23 15.52
CA GLU A 172 -0.16 -29.56 15.68
C GLU A 172 0.62 -28.33 16.16
N VAL A 173 1.50 -28.51 17.14
CA VAL A 173 2.34 -27.42 17.68
C VAL A 173 3.66 -27.41 16.94
N VAL A 174 3.96 -26.29 16.30
CA VAL A 174 5.25 -26.06 15.62
C VAL A 174 6.19 -25.27 16.53
N ALA A 175 7.49 -25.52 16.40
CA ALA A 175 8.55 -24.88 17.19
C ALA A 175 9.38 -23.92 16.33
#